data_d7338b3c0db1c32bea7a8f4c3e72d2c8
#
_entry.id   d7338b3c0db1c32bea7a8f4c3e72d2c8
#
_cell.length_a   1.000
_cell.length_b   1.000
_cell.length_c   1.000
_cell.angle_alpha   90.00
_cell.angle_beta   90.00
_cell.angle_gamma   90.00
#
_symmetry.space_group_name_H-M   'P 1'
#
loop_
_entity.id
_entity.type
_entity.pdbx_description
1 polymer ?
#
loop_
_entity_poly.entity_id
_entity_poly.type
_entity_poly.pdbx_seq_one_letter_code
_entity_poly.pdbx_strand_id
1 'polypeptide(L)'
;LPACGNSSASGGSAGASAGGAPGAGGSSGMSALSGAGPGGSSGGLAAAGSAGSSASSGSGGVAGSVGSAGAGGSAPVPPWDSSLRARATAGMVPLATWYTVDTGLWNKTDWWTSANQLETVIDYTREVGDPKYNDEVDNTFVNNQGNNFDQFGYYDDDGWWALAWIKAYDLSHQQKYLDMAKVIFQRMTGGWDDQCGGGIYWASAKAGSNGLKNKNAIPNSLFLTTAARLHQRTPGDMGAGSFLDWAQREWTWFKGTNLITADHQVVDGLDNLSDCKPAGPIFSYNQGSLIGGLVDLSLSTNDSTLLDEASAIAHATITKMADPNGILLEAPCGGDICAQFKGVFMRNLAYLYRARPLPEFQSYMRLQSDQLWTSNKNPQDQFGYEWEKPFDTATASHQSSALDALLAAVRSSNMNLALVGAVATGSAPCSAAGAAGNAVDGSVRWDSKWCSGGAGDQMLSVDLGSARKIVGFRLQHAGAGGENSAWNTRDFEIQTSTDGQAWSPAVSVTGNTSDITTHPIAPLSARYARLHVTTAQTGTDFLAARIYEFEIFGVGL
;
A
#
# COMPACT_ATOMS: atom_id res chain seq x y z
N LEU A 1 18.90 -24.58 -14.27
CA LEU A 1 17.83 -23.69 -13.81
C LEU A 1 18.36 -22.76 -12.72
N PRO A 2 18.61 -21.49 -12.94
CA PRO A 2 18.51 -20.50 -11.87
C PRO A 2 17.63 -19.34 -12.31
N ALA A 3 16.41 -19.35 -11.86
CA ALA A 3 15.53 -18.21 -12.02
C ALA A 3 15.54 -17.29 -10.79
N CYS A 4 16.39 -17.48 -9.84
CA CYS A 4 16.58 -16.56 -8.72
C CYS A 4 18.07 -16.34 -8.52
N GLY A 5 18.55 -15.15 -8.87
CA GLY A 5 19.94 -14.79 -8.72
C GLY A 5 20.36 -14.73 -7.26
N ASN A 6 21.31 -15.55 -6.90
CA ASN A 6 22.00 -15.47 -5.61
C ASN A 6 22.82 -14.18 -5.53
N SER A 7 22.39 -13.23 -4.76
CA SER A 7 23.19 -12.13 -4.25
C SER A 7 23.74 -12.47 -2.86
N SER A 8 24.41 -13.62 -2.71
CA SER A 8 25.16 -13.92 -1.51
C SER A 8 26.62 -13.51 -1.72
N ALA A 9 27.03 -12.44 -1.06
CA ALA A 9 28.44 -12.11 -0.86
C ALA A 9 29.05 -13.16 0.07
N SER A 10 29.68 -14.20 -0.49
CA SER A 10 30.54 -15.11 0.26
C SER A 10 31.94 -14.51 0.35
N GLY A 11 32.34 -14.06 1.54
CA GLY A 11 33.73 -13.83 1.91
C GLY A 11 34.49 -15.15 1.90
N GLY A 12 35.45 -15.27 0.98
CA GLY A 12 36.41 -16.34 0.91
C GLY A 12 37.82 -15.78 1.09
N SER A 13 38.38 -16.11 2.25
CA SER A 13 39.80 -15.91 2.57
C SER A 13 40.66 -16.92 1.85
N ALA A 14 41.81 -16.52 1.31
CA ALA A 14 43.16 -17.01 1.54
C ALA A 14 44.06 -16.96 0.31
N GLY A 15 45.27 -16.50 0.49
CA GLY A 15 46.38 -16.81 -0.35
C GLY A 15 47.39 -15.68 -0.54
N ALA A 16 48.40 -15.67 0.34
CA ALA A 16 49.54 -14.75 0.33
C ALA A 16 50.47 -14.95 -0.86
N SER A 17 51.11 -13.88 -1.36
CA SER A 17 52.57 -13.79 -1.47
C SER A 17 53.05 -12.43 -1.98
N ALA A 18 53.83 -11.82 -1.16
CA ALA A 18 55.06 -11.02 -1.22
C ALA A 18 55.42 -10.20 -2.49
N GLY A 19 55.81 -8.95 -2.20
CA GLY A 19 56.87 -8.29 -2.97
C GLY A 19 56.79 -6.78 -3.13
N GLY A 20 57.52 -6.01 -2.28
CA GLY A 20 58.16 -4.77 -2.68
C GLY A 20 57.58 -3.44 -2.25
N ALA A 21 58.12 -2.90 -1.15
CA ALA A 21 58.19 -1.46 -0.87
C ALA A 21 59.47 -0.88 -1.52
N PRO A 22 59.84 0.44 -1.52
CA PRO A 22 59.50 1.49 -0.55
C PRO A 22 59.37 2.93 -1.12
N GLY A 23 59.08 3.88 -0.24
CA GLY A 23 59.45 5.31 -0.35
C GLY A 23 58.33 6.25 0.03
N ALA A 24 58.26 6.74 1.17
CA ALA A 24 58.88 7.80 1.96
C ALA A 24 58.29 9.19 1.70
N GLY A 25 57.80 9.84 2.76
CA GLY A 25 57.95 11.26 2.91
C GLY A 25 56.76 12.06 3.49
N GLY A 26 56.83 12.44 4.77
CA GLY A 26 56.67 13.75 5.35
C GLY A 26 55.25 14.10 5.82
N SER A 27 54.92 14.06 7.05
CA SER A 27 55.21 14.76 8.33
C SER A 27 54.65 16.17 8.44
N SER A 28 54.07 16.39 9.61
CA SER A 28 53.79 17.59 10.42
C SER A 28 52.31 18.00 10.43
N GLY A 29 51.62 18.25 11.54
CA GLY A 29 52.02 18.35 12.93
C GLY A 29 51.01 19.27 13.63
N MET A 30 50.54 18.86 14.81
CA MET A 30 50.21 19.64 16.01
C MET A 30 49.28 20.88 15.87
N SER A 31 48.29 21.17 16.70
CA SER A 31 48.30 21.22 18.14
C SER A 31 46.90 21.40 18.75
N ALA A 32 46.78 20.91 19.99
CA ALA A 32 45.70 21.06 20.95
C ALA A 32 45.68 22.44 21.64
N LEU A 33 44.52 22.76 22.29
CA LEU A 33 44.37 23.52 23.53
C LEU A 33 42.87 23.52 23.87
N SER A 34 42.31 22.80 24.84
CA SER A 34 42.28 22.94 26.32
C SER A 34 41.70 24.26 26.87
N GLY A 35 40.67 24.10 27.76
CA GLY A 35 40.18 25.08 28.69
C GLY A 35 38.71 24.86 29.05
N ALA A 36 38.32 24.12 30.00
CA ALA A 36 38.15 24.27 31.44
C ALA A 36 36.93 25.16 31.83
N GLY A 37 35.95 24.54 32.56
CA GLY A 37 34.78 25.14 33.22
C GLY A 37 35.17 26.06 34.44
N PRO A 38 34.36 26.37 35.44
CA PRO A 38 33.38 25.54 36.14
C PRO A 38 32.17 26.29 36.79
N GLY A 39 31.31 25.54 37.46
CA GLY A 39 30.57 25.90 38.67
C GLY A 39 29.21 26.57 38.47
N GLY A 40 28.17 26.31 39.21
CA GLY A 40 27.91 25.61 40.41
C GLY A 40 26.52 25.97 40.94
N SER A 41 25.92 25.01 41.54
CA SER A 41 25.13 24.93 42.78
C SER A 41 23.73 25.57 42.84
N SER A 42 22.73 24.78 43.07
CA SER A 42 22.17 24.29 44.34
C SER A 42 20.86 24.95 44.80
N GLY A 43 19.96 24.15 45.27
CA GLY A 43 18.94 24.39 46.29
C GLY A 43 17.52 24.35 45.72
N GLY A 44 16.56 23.63 46.23
CA GLY A 44 16.38 22.79 47.37
C GLY A 44 14.90 22.81 47.73
N LEU A 45 14.31 21.62 47.94
CA LEU A 45 13.31 21.23 48.96
C LEU A 45 12.10 22.16 49.26
N ALA A 46 10.85 21.74 49.37
CA ALA A 46 10.16 20.71 50.15
C ALA A 46 8.65 20.92 49.98
N ALA A 47 7.87 19.94 49.79
CA ALA A 47 7.12 19.08 50.73
C ALA A 47 5.72 19.57 51.13
N ALA A 48 4.77 18.68 50.85
CA ALA A 48 3.71 18.13 51.73
C ALA A 48 2.42 18.91 52.02
N GLY A 49 1.31 18.15 51.95
CA GLY A 49 0.08 18.36 52.71
C GLY A 49 -1.18 17.97 51.93
N SER A 50 -1.63 16.85 51.97
CA SER A 50 -2.59 15.96 52.62
C SER A 50 -4.02 16.48 52.78
N ALA A 51 -4.94 15.65 52.28
CA ALA A 51 -6.20 15.17 52.85
C ALA A 51 -7.47 16.04 52.80
N GLY A 52 -8.56 15.40 52.39
CA GLY A 52 -9.91 15.79 52.72
C GLY A 52 -11.00 15.21 51.82
N SER A 53 -11.53 14.10 52.26
CA SER A 53 -12.73 13.41 51.72
C SER A 53 -14.00 14.18 51.94
N SER A 54 -14.96 14.09 50.98
CA SER A 54 -16.37 13.78 51.36
C SER A 54 -17.23 13.56 50.09
N ALA A 55 -18.00 12.52 50.16
CA ALA A 55 -19.00 12.09 49.19
C ALA A 55 -20.28 12.91 49.30
N SER A 56 -20.97 13.14 48.14
CA SER A 56 -22.41 13.18 48.10
C SER A 56 -22.97 12.84 46.75
N SER A 57 -23.90 11.94 46.75
CA SER A 57 -24.74 11.41 45.68
C SER A 57 -25.66 12.48 45.05
N GLY A 58 -25.80 12.43 43.73
CA GLY A 58 -26.85 13.16 42.99
C GLY A 58 -26.99 12.68 41.55
N SER A 59 -28.11 12.10 41.27
CA SER A 59 -28.58 11.52 40.01
C SER A 59 -28.84 12.55 38.92
N GLY A 60 -28.57 12.15 37.66
CA GLY A 60 -29.39 12.54 36.50
C GLY A 60 -28.71 13.43 35.49
N GLY A 61 -28.66 12.98 34.26
CA GLY A 61 -28.48 13.81 33.08
C GLY A 61 -27.40 13.33 32.13
N VAL A 62 -27.79 12.56 31.12
CA VAL A 62 -26.96 12.24 29.95
C VAL A 62 -26.83 13.50 29.11
N ALA A 63 -25.71 14.18 29.19
CA ALA A 63 -25.27 15.19 28.23
C ALA A 63 -23.98 14.69 27.58
N GLY A 64 -24.07 14.45 26.27
CA GLY A 64 -22.94 14.08 25.43
C GLY A 64 -21.86 15.15 25.50
N SER A 65 -20.68 14.81 25.97
CA SER A 65 -19.51 15.66 25.93
C SER A 65 -18.99 15.78 24.51
N VAL A 66 -19.10 16.98 23.95
CA VAL A 66 -18.39 17.39 22.73
C VAL A 66 -16.91 17.50 23.09
N GLY A 67 -16.13 16.50 22.69
CA GLY A 67 -14.68 16.53 22.86
C GLY A 67 -14.06 17.57 21.94
N SER A 68 -13.35 18.52 22.53
CA SER A 68 -12.52 19.50 21.82
C SER A 68 -11.44 18.80 21.02
N ALA A 69 -11.26 19.20 19.75
CA ALA A 69 -10.20 18.75 18.86
C ALA A 69 -8.83 19.09 19.46
N GLY A 70 -8.13 18.10 19.95
CA GLY A 70 -6.72 18.16 20.32
C GLY A 70 -5.90 17.64 19.13
N ALA A 71 -4.74 18.28 18.93
CA ALA A 71 -3.81 18.07 17.83
C ALA A 71 -3.45 16.59 17.59
N GLY A 72 -3.46 16.17 16.31
CA GLY A 72 -2.63 15.08 15.80
C GLY A 72 -2.94 13.65 16.21
N GLY A 73 -4.14 13.32 16.65
CA GLY A 73 -4.56 11.94 16.89
C GLY A 73 -5.09 11.30 15.60
N SER A 74 -4.49 10.18 15.18
CA SER A 74 -5.03 9.33 14.12
C SER A 74 -6.51 9.05 14.39
N ALA A 75 -7.34 9.24 13.37
CA ALA A 75 -8.78 8.98 13.47
C ALA A 75 -9.04 7.55 14.01
N PRO A 76 -10.01 7.36 14.91
CA PRO A 76 -10.29 6.04 15.45
C PRO A 76 -10.65 5.07 14.32
N VAL A 77 -9.95 3.93 14.32
CA VAL A 77 -10.13 2.89 13.32
C VAL A 77 -11.48 2.20 13.53
N PRO A 78 -12.24 1.97 12.46
CA PRO A 78 -13.54 1.31 12.57
C PRO A 78 -13.47 -0.08 13.24
N PRO A 79 -14.41 -0.45 14.11
CA PRO A 79 -14.37 -1.70 14.87
C PRO A 79 -14.86 -2.94 14.10
N TRP A 80 -15.07 -2.83 12.79
CA TRP A 80 -15.55 -3.94 11.99
C TRP A 80 -14.54 -5.07 11.89
N ASP A 81 -14.46 -6.07 12.30
CA ASP A 81 -13.56 -7.21 12.48
C ASP A 81 -12.31 -6.91 13.33
N SER A 82 -12.57 -6.60 14.60
CA SER A 82 -11.52 -6.39 15.60
C SER A 82 -10.60 -7.61 15.76
N SER A 83 -11.07 -8.83 15.46
CA SER A 83 -10.27 -10.06 15.58
C SER A 83 -9.17 -10.14 14.51
N LEU A 84 -9.49 -9.80 13.24
CA LEU A 84 -8.49 -9.77 12.17
C LEU A 84 -7.45 -8.67 12.39
N ARG A 85 -7.88 -7.50 12.85
CA ARG A 85 -6.95 -6.42 13.20
C ARG A 85 -6.03 -6.80 14.35
N ALA A 86 -6.56 -7.45 15.40
CA ALA A 86 -5.75 -7.94 16.51
C ALA A 86 -4.69 -8.94 16.04
N ARG A 87 -5.01 -9.83 15.10
CA ARG A 87 -4.04 -10.74 14.47
C ARG A 87 -2.92 -9.99 13.74
N ALA A 88 -3.29 -9.00 12.90
CA ALA A 88 -2.32 -8.17 12.19
C ALA A 88 -1.44 -7.37 13.17
N THR A 89 -2.03 -6.79 14.22
CA THR A 89 -1.28 -6.07 15.27
C THR A 89 -0.30 -6.99 16.00
N ALA A 90 -0.73 -8.19 16.38
CA ALA A 90 0.15 -9.15 17.03
C ALA A 90 1.30 -9.59 16.10
N GLY A 91 1.00 -9.85 14.82
CA GLY A 91 2.02 -10.24 13.83
C GLY A 91 3.01 -9.11 13.48
N MET A 92 2.66 -7.84 13.64
CA MET A 92 3.60 -6.72 13.43
C MET A 92 4.69 -6.66 14.48
N VAL A 93 4.43 -7.09 15.72
CA VAL A 93 5.43 -7.04 16.80
C VAL A 93 6.70 -7.81 16.45
N PRO A 94 6.65 -9.09 16.00
CA PRO A 94 7.85 -9.80 15.55
C PRO A 94 8.54 -9.13 14.37
N LEU A 95 7.79 -8.66 13.35
CA LEU A 95 8.39 -8.03 12.17
C LEU A 95 9.26 -6.82 12.57
N ALA A 96 8.79 -5.99 13.47
CA ALA A 96 9.53 -4.83 13.96
C ALA A 96 10.83 -5.22 14.71
N THR A 97 10.92 -6.42 15.29
CA THR A 97 12.15 -6.87 15.97
C THR A 97 13.31 -7.17 15.02
N TRP A 98 13.04 -7.42 13.75
CA TRP A 98 14.08 -7.61 12.72
C TRP A 98 14.50 -6.31 12.04
N TYR A 99 13.82 -5.20 12.30
CA TYR A 99 14.21 -3.90 11.75
C TYR A 99 15.46 -3.37 12.43
N THR A 100 16.42 -2.86 11.65
CA THR A 100 17.67 -2.29 12.14
C THR A 100 17.69 -0.80 11.83
N VAL A 101 17.59 0.02 12.86
CA VAL A 101 17.51 1.49 12.74
C VAL A 101 18.74 2.06 12.02
N ASP A 102 19.93 1.54 12.32
CA ASP A 102 21.19 2.04 11.74
C ASP A 102 21.29 1.82 10.22
N THR A 103 20.68 0.77 9.70
CA THR A 103 20.70 0.46 8.26
C THR A 103 19.39 0.90 7.57
N GLY A 104 18.32 1.07 8.32
CA GLY A 104 16.99 1.28 7.78
C GLY A 104 16.42 0.05 7.03
N LEU A 105 16.88 -1.16 7.34
CA LEU A 105 16.50 -2.41 6.67
C LEU A 105 16.21 -3.51 7.68
N TRP A 106 15.57 -4.57 7.23
CA TRP A 106 15.30 -5.76 8.03
C TRP A 106 16.49 -6.73 7.98
N ASN A 107 16.86 -7.27 9.13
CA ASN A 107 17.99 -8.20 9.27
C ASN A 107 17.77 -9.51 8.51
N LYS A 108 18.85 -10.02 7.91
CA LYS A 108 18.90 -11.32 7.21
C LYS A 108 17.89 -11.41 6.07
N THR A 109 17.66 -10.32 5.37
CA THR A 109 16.80 -10.26 4.19
C THR A 109 17.54 -9.65 3.03
N ASP A 110 17.08 -9.95 1.82
CA ASP A 110 17.62 -9.34 0.61
C ASP A 110 17.16 -7.89 0.46
N TRP A 111 17.81 -7.16 -0.42
CA TRP A 111 17.51 -5.76 -0.70
C TRP A 111 16.04 -5.53 -1.09
N TRP A 112 15.55 -6.30 -2.05
CA TRP A 112 14.18 -6.19 -2.56
C TRP A 112 13.12 -6.64 -1.53
N THR A 113 13.43 -7.62 -0.68
CA THR A 113 12.50 -8.06 0.35
C THR A 113 12.29 -6.99 1.41
N SER A 114 13.32 -6.15 1.70
CA SER A 114 13.17 -4.99 2.59
C SER A 114 12.19 -3.95 2.03
N ALA A 115 12.10 -3.76 0.70
CA ALA A 115 11.06 -2.92 0.10
C ALA A 115 9.66 -3.51 0.34
N ASN A 116 9.51 -4.83 0.24
CA ASN A 116 8.25 -5.51 0.52
C ASN A 116 7.84 -5.43 1.99
N GLN A 117 8.80 -5.55 2.91
CA GLN A 117 8.56 -5.36 4.35
C GLN A 117 8.12 -3.93 4.65
N LEU A 118 8.72 -2.94 3.98
CA LEU A 118 8.29 -1.55 4.09
C LEU A 118 6.86 -1.35 3.59
N GLU A 119 6.49 -1.98 2.46
CA GLU A 119 5.10 -1.95 1.98
C GLU A 119 4.13 -2.56 3.01
N THR A 120 4.52 -3.66 3.67
CA THR A 120 3.72 -4.29 4.73
C THR A 120 3.51 -3.35 5.93
N VAL A 121 4.55 -2.60 6.35
CA VAL A 121 4.45 -1.58 7.42
C VAL A 121 3.46 -0.47 7.03
N ILE A 122 3.56 0.03 5.80
CA ILE A 122 2.66 1.08 5.30
C ILE A 122 1.22 0.56 5.21
N ASP A 123 1.02 -0.64 4.68
CA ASP A 123 -0.29 -1.26 4.59
C ASP A 123 -0.88 -1.55 5.98
N TYR A 124 -0.06 -1.95 6.97
CA TYR A 124 -0.51 -2.07 8.35
C TYR A 124 -1.05 -0.75 8.89
N THR A 125 -0.30 0.35 8.74
CA THR A 125 -0.77 1.66 9.17
C THR A 125 -2.09 2.05 8.52
N ARG A 126 -2.25 1.79 7.21
CA ARG A 126 -3.47 2.13 6.46
C ARG A 126 -4.68 1.27 6.85
N GLU A 127 -4.50 -0.02 7.06
CA GLU A 127 -5.62 -0.95 7.27
C GLU A 127 -5.98 -1.12 8.76
N VAL A 128 -4.98 -1.05 9.64
CA VAL A 128 -5.18 -1.14 11.10
C VAL A 128 -5.37 0.26 11.73
N GLY A 129 -4.76 1.30 11.15
CA GLY A 129 -4.83 2.68 11.64
C GLY A 129 -3.88 2.95 12.80
N ASP A 130 -2.87 2.11 13.01
CA ASP A 130 -1.86 2.28 14.05
C ASP A 130 -0.55 2.81 13.44
N PRO A 131 -0.17 4.07 13.69
CA PRO A 131 1.01 4.70 13.13
C PRO A 131 2.32 4.33 13.84
N LYS A 132 2.31 3.40 14.77
CA LYS A 132 3.42 3.07 15.66
C LYS A 132 4.76 2.82 14.94
N TYR A 133 4.71 2.33 13.72
CA TYR A 133 5.89 1.94 12.94
C TYR A 133 6.20 2.91 11.77
N ASN A 134 5.53 4.07 11.71
CA ASN A 134 5.72 5.01 10.61
C ASN A 134 7.13 5.64 10.56
N ASP A 135 7.81 5.72 11.68
CA ASP A 135 9.19 6.23 11.73
C ASP A 135 10.16 5.35 10.92
N GLU A 136 9.85 4.05 10.77
CA GLU A 136 10.63 3.13 9.94
C GLU A 136 10.63 3.56 8.46
N VAL A 137 9.54 4.16 7.98
CA VAL A 137 9.41 4.61 6.59
C VAL A 137 10.42 5.71 6.27
N ASP A 138 10.46 6.76 7.09
CA ASP A 138 11.39 7.87 6.89
C ASP A 138 12.84 7.46 7.16
N ASN A 139 13.07 6.63 8.17
CA ASN A 139 14.39 6.12 8.49
C ASN A 139 14.96 5.25 7.37
N THR A 140 14.16 4.37 6.76
CA THR A 140 14.56 3.57 5.59
C THR A 140 14.95 4.48 4.42
N PHE A 141 14.17 5.53 4.16
CA PHE A 141 14.47 6.49 3.10
C PHE A 141 15.80 7.21 3.35
N VAL A 142 15.97 7.80 4.52
CA VAL A 142 17.15 8.60 4.87
C VAL A 142 18.44 7.79 4.77
N ASN A 143 18.42 6.54 5.26
CA ASN A 143 19.62 5.70 5.25
C ASN A 143 19.98 5.16 3.88
N ASN A 144 19.04 5.01 2.94
CA ASN A 144 19.26 4.27 1.69
C ASN A 144 19.12 5.11 0.41
N GLN A 145 18.79 6.40 0.48
CA GLN A 145 18.57 7.26 -0.69
C GLN A 145 19.84 7.59 -1.50
N GLY A 146 21.03 7.31 -0.97
CA GLY A 146 22.31 7.78 -1.50
C GLY A 146 22.60 7.37 -2.95
N ASN A 147 22.11 6.20 -3.39
CA ASN A 147 22.22 5.69 -4.76
C ASN A 147 20.87 5.67 -5.48
N ASN A 148 19.91 6.50 -5.07
CA ASN A 148 18.55 6.48 -5.59
C ASN A 148 17.95 5.06 -5.57
N PHE A 149 18.25 4.28 -4.53
CA PHE A 149 17.82 2.89 -4.33
C PHE A 149 18.31 1.90 -5.41
N ASP A 150 19.32 2.26 -6.20
CA ASP A 150 19.97 1.35 -7.14
C ASP A 150 21.15 0.61 -6.47
N GLN A 151 20.89 -0.50 -5.80
CA GLN A 151 21.95 -1.27 -5.12
C GLN A 151 22.73 -2.18 -6.09
N PHE A 152 22.01 -2.99 -6.89
CA PHE A 152 22.63 -4.07 -7.66
C PHE A 152 22.35 -4.02 -9.16
N GLY A 153 21.51 -3.11 -9.63
CA GLY A 153 21.16 -2.95 -11.03
C GLY A 153 20.08 -3.91 -11.54
N TYR A 154 19.27 -4.49 -10.64
CA TYR A 154 18.11 -5.29 -11.00
C TYR A 154 16.86 -4.42 -11.11
N TYR A 155 16.12 -4.55 -12.20
CA TYR A 155 14.94 -3.72 -12.47
C TYR A 155 13.71 -4.16 -11.67
N ASP A 156 13.63 -5.39 -11.22
CA ASP A 156 12.62 -5.82 -10.26
C ASP A 156 12.86 -5.21 -8.87
N ASP A 157 14.11 -5.17 -8.39
CA ASP A 157 14.48 -4.43 -7.18
C ASP A 157 14.03 -2.97 -7.26
N ASP A 158 14.31 -2.32 -8.40
CA ASP A 158 13.87 -0.95 -8.70
C ASP A 158 12.35 -0.83 -8.57
N GLY A 159 11.61 -1.73 -9.20
CA GLY A 159 10.15 -1.73 -9.16
C GLY A 159 9.59 -1.87 -7.74
N TRP A 160 10.14 -2.77 -6.93
CA TRP A 160 9.73 -2.93 -5.53
C TRP A 160 9.92 -1.66 -4.71
N TRP A 161 11.08 -1.02 -4.81
CA TRP A 161 11.34 0.24 -4.11
C TRP A 161 10.47 1.38 -4.63
N ALA A 162 10.24 1.48 -5.94
CA ALA A 162 9.35 2.50 -6.50
C ALA A 162 7.93 2.37 -5.94
N LEU A 163 7.39 1.14 -5.85
CA LEU A 163 6.06 0.90 -5.30
C LEU A 163 5.98 1.22 -3.80
N ALA A 164 7.01 0.86 -3.03
CA ALA A 164 7.09 1.22 -1.62
C ALA A 164 7.06 2.74 -1.43
N TRP A 165 7.80 3.51 -2.26
CA TRP A 165 7.83 4.97 -2.16
C TRP A 165 6.54 5.62 -2.64
N ILE A 166 5.86 5.07 -3.64
CA ILE A 166 4.52 5.53 -4.02
C ILE A 166 3.54 5.36 -2.85
N LYS A 167 3.55 4.21 -2.17
CA LYS A 167 2.72 3.98 -0.98
C LYS A 167 3.10 4.89 0.19
N ALA A 168 4.39 5.18 0.39
CA ALA A 168 4.86 6.13 1.40
C ALA A 168 4.37 7.56 1.11
N TYR A 169 4.35 7.96 -0.17
CA TYR A 169 3.72 9.21 -0.60
C TYR A 169 2.23 9.21 -0.30
N ASP A 170 1.49 8.16 -0.65
CA ASP A 170 0.05 8.06 -0.39
C ASP A 170 -0.29 8.11 1.12
N LEU A 171 0.63 7.66 1.97
CA LEU A 171 0.46 7.68 3.43
C LEU A 171 0.73 9.06 4.03
N SER A 172 1.74 9.78 3.53
CA SER A 172 2.30 10.96 4.20
C SER A 172 2.25 12.25 3.38
N HIS A 173 1.94 12.17 2.09
CA HIS A 173 1.98 13.24 1.09
C HIS A 173 3.33 13.98 1.02
N GLN A 174 4.42 13.36 1.50
CA GLN A 174 5.75 13.92 1.39
C GLN A 174 6.28 13.75 -0.04
N GLN A 175 6.45 14.85 -0.76
CA GLN A 175 6.84 14.87 -2.17
C GLN A 175 8.14 14.12 -2.47
N LYS A 176 9.09 14.07 -1.52
CA LYS A 176 10.36 13.34 -1.66
C LYS A 176 10.20 11.87 -2.06
N TYR A 177 9.14 11.21 -1.58
CA TYR A 177 8.86 9.80 -1.90
C TYR A 177 8.38 9.65 -3.35
N LEU A 178 7.46 10.50 -3.79
CA LEU A 178 6.98 10.47 -5.18
C LEU A 178 8.09 10.83 -6.17
N ASP A 179 8.94 11.80 -5.83
CA ASP A 179 10.08 12.19 -6.65
C ASP A 179 11.09 11.06 -6.78
N MET A 180 11.37 10.33 -5.68
CA MET A 180 12.22 9.14 -5.72
C MET A 180 11.63 8.03 -6.59
N ALA A 181 10.34 7.75 -6.49
CA ALA A 181 9.69 6.77 -7.34
C ALA A 181 9.79 7.14 -8.83
N LYS A 182 9.68 8.42 -9.18
CA LYS A 182 9.88 8.92 -10.55
C LYS A 182 11.33 8.74 -11.03
N VAL A 183 12.32 8.99 -10.17
CA VAL A 183 13.75 8.77 -10.49
C VAL A 183 14.00 7.29 -10.75
N ILE A 184 13.47 6.41 -9.91
CA ILE A 184 13.61 4.95 -10.08
C ILE A 184 12.94 4.52 -11.40
N PHE A 185 11.70 4.94 -11.65
CA PHE A 185 11.00 4.60 -12.89
C PHE A 185 11.74 5.07 -14.14
N GLN A 186 12.30 6.28 -14.12
CA GLN A 186 13.13 6.77 -15.23
C GLN A 186 14.35 5.87 -15.48
N ARG A 187 14.95 5.28 -14.44
CA ARG A 187 16.00 4.27 -14.60
C ARG A 187 15.48 2.98 -15.22
N MET A 188 14.31 2.50 -14.78
CA MET A 188 13.68 1.30 -15.34
C MET A 188 13.40 1.44 -16.84
N THR A 189 13.06 2.64 -17.35
CA THR A 189 12.86 2.86 -18.80
C THR A 189 14.12 2.58 -19.62
N GLY A 190 15.31 2.68 -19.02
CA GLY A 190 16.58 2.29 -19.64
C GLY A 190 16.74 0.80 -19.91
N GLY A 191 15.88 -0.03 -19.32
CA GLY A 191 15.81 -1.47 -19.59
C GLY A 191 14.98 -1.86 -20.80
N TRP A 192 14.28 -0.92 -21.42
CA TRP A 192 13.43 -1.16 -22.59
C TRP A 192 14.24 -1.19 -23.89
N ASP A 193 14.01 -2.21 -24.71
CA ASP A 193 14.47 -2.23 -26.11
C ASP A 193 13.49 -3.02 -26.99
N ASP A 194 13.82 -3.14 -28.29
CA ASP A 194 12.97 -3.83 -29.27
C ASP A 194 13.20 -5.36 -29.34
N GLN A 195 14.09 -5.91 -28.53
CA GLN A 195 14.29 -7.37 -28.45
C GLN A 195 12.99 -8.01 -27.93
N CYS A 196 12.51 -9.04 -28.62
CA CYS A 196 11.21 -9.66 -28.39
C CYS A 196 10.00 -8.68 -28.48
N GLY A 197 10.16 -7.61 -29.26
CA GLY A 197 9.08 -6.64 -29.53
C GLY A 197 8.83 -5.61 -28.44
N GLY A 198 9.71 -5.50 -27.43
CA GLY A 198 9.59 -4.57 -26.31
C GLY A 198 9.88 -5.19 -24.95
N GLY A 199 9.39 -4.56 -23.87
CA GLY A 199 9.59 -4.98 -22.49
C GLY A 199 10.97 -4.63 -21.94
N ILE A 200 11.09 -4.62 -20.60
CA ILE A 200 12.36 -4.37 -19.93
C ILE A 200 13.08 -5.67 -19.56
N TYR A 201 14.39 -5.61 -19.54
CA TYR A 201 15.22 -6.71 -19.05
C TYR A 201 15.02 -6.94 -17.54
N TRP A 202 15.41 -8.12 -17.05
CA TRP A 202 15.46 -8.40 -15.63
C TRP A 202 16.46 -7.50 -14.90
N ALA A 203 17.64 -7.30 -15.53
CA ALA A 203 18.70 -6.50 -14.93
C ALA A 203 19.44 -5.66 -15.97
N SER A 204 20.04 -4.58 -15.52
CA SER A 204 20.92 -3.72 -16.31
C SER A 204 22.33 -4.32 -16.45
N ALA A 205 23.16 -3.70 -17.28
CA ALA A 205 24.58 -4.06 -17.41
C ALA A 205 25.37 -3.95 -16.08
N LYS A 206 24.89 -3.19 -15.11
CA LYS A 206 25.47 -3.08 -13.76
C LYS A 206 25.44 -4.41 -13.00
N ALA A 207 24.45 -5.27 -13.25
CA ALA A 207 24.36 -6.61 -12.68
C ALA A 207 25.39 -7.61 -13.27
N GLY A 208 26.30 -7.16 -14.10
CA GLY A 208 27.39 -7.96 -14.68
C GLY A 208 26.88 -9.04 -15.63
N SER A 209 27.29 -10.31 -15.40
CA SER A 209 26.93 -11.42 -16.28
C SER A 209 25.43 -11.76 -16.30
N ASN A 210 24.66 -11.26 -15.37
CA ASN A 210 23.20 -11.44 -15.30
C ASN A 210 22.42 -10.33 -16.00
N GLY A 211 23.08 -9.22 -16.37
CA GLY A 211 22.43 -8.14 -17.09
C GLY A 211 22.06 -8.51 -18.53
N LEU A 212 20.94 -7.95 -19.02
CA LEU A 212 20.48 -8.02 -20.41
C LEU A 212 20.29 -9.45 -20.97
N LYS A 213 19.95 -10.43 -20.12
CA LYS A 213 19.79 -11.83 -20.54
C LYS A 213 18.34 -12.27 -20.69
N ASN A 214 17.48 -11.81 -19.79
CA ASN A 214 16.11 -12.29 -19.65
C ASN A 214 15.15 -11.10 -19.58
N LYS A 215 13.93 -11.29 -20.07
CA LYS A 215 12.80 -10.38 -19.85
C LYS A 215 11.74 -11.12 -19.04
N ASN A 216 11.85 -11.04 -17.72
CA ASN A 216 10.99 -11.77 -16.80
C ASN A 216 9.64 -11.07 -16.59
N ALA A 217 8.64 -11.83 -16.18
CA ALA A 217 7.32 -11.30 -15.88
C ALA A 217 7.36 -10.29 -14.73
N ILE A 218 8.24 -10.50 -13.72
CA ILE A 218 8.28 -9.65 -12.54
C ILE A 218 8.73 -8.22 -12.81
N PRO A 219 9.89 -7.91 -13.43
CA PRO A 219 10.27 -6.52 -13.70
C PRO A 219 9.25 -5.82 -14.60
N ASN A 220 8.68 -6.54 -15.56
CA ASN A 220 7.70 -6.01 -16.50
C ASN A 220 6.35 -5.73 -15.82
N SER A 221 5.86 -6.61 -14.96
CA SER A 221 4.65 -6.34 -14.16
C SER A 221 4.84 -5.15 -13.19
N LEU A 222 6.03 -5.03 -12.58
CA LEU A 222 6.36 -3.91 -11.70
C LEU A 222 6.52 -2.60 -12.48
N PHE A 223 7.08 -2.65 -13.69
CA PHE A 223 7.16 -1.50 -14.60
C PHE A 223 5.78 -0.98 -14.96
N LEU A 224 4.87 -1.88 -15.39
CA LEU A 224 3.47 -1.56 -15.66
C LEU A 224 2.80 -0.89 -14.44
N THR A 225 2.92 -1.52 -13.28
CA THR A 225 2.28 -1.05 -12.04
C THR A 225 2.81 0.30 -11.60
N THR A 226 4.13 0.49 -11.64
CA THR A 226 4.80 1.74 -11.28
C THR A 226 4.37 2.87 -12.22
N ALA A 227 4.36 2.62 -13.54
CA ALA A 227 3.94 3.59 -14.54
C ALA A 227 2.48 4.02 -14.31
N ALA A 228 1.56 3.06 -14.16
CA ALA A 228 0.14 3.36 -13.95
C ALA A 228 -0.10 4.16 -12.64
N ARG A 229 0.59 3.80 -11.55
CA ARG A 229 0.50 4.52 -10.28
C ARG A 229 1.10 5.93 -10.34
N LEU A 230 2.21 6.12 -11.03
CA LEU A 230 2.81 7.44 -11.24
C LEU A 230 1.91 8.34 -12.08
N HIS A 231 1.27 7.80 -13.13
CA HIS A 231 0.26 8.53 -13.90
C HIS A 231 -0.85 9.07 -13.00
N GLN A 232 -1.43 8.23 -12.14
CA GLN A 232 -2.51 8.62 -11.23
C GLN A 232 -2.12 9.77 -10.27
N ARG A 233 -0.82 9.96 -10.00
CA ARG A 233 -0.28 10.94 -9.04
C ARG A 233 0.48 12.09 -9.69
N THR A 234 0.45 12.19 -11.02
CA THR A 234 1.16 13.22 -11.76
C THR A 234 0.19 14.02 -12.63
N PRO A 235 -0.32 15.17 -12.14
CA PRO A 235 -1.23 16.00 -12.91
C PRO A 235 -0.65 16.38 -14.28
N GLY A 236 -1.46 16.25 -15.32
CA GLY A 236 -1.07 16.59 -16.69
C GLY A 236 -0.16 15.57 -17.39
N ASP A 237 0.05 14.39 -16.81
CA ASP A 237 0.82 13.31 -17.44
C ASP A 237 0.06 12.71 -18.63
N MET A 238 0.35 13.21 -19.83
CA MET A 238 -0.33 12.84 -21.08
C MET A 238 0.62 12.89 -22.28
N GLY A 239 0.32 12.10 -23.31
CA GLY A 239 1.05 12.08 -24.58
C GLY A 239 2.20 11.06 -24.60
N ALA A 240 2.96 11.06 -25.69
CA ALA A 240 4.06 10.11 -25.89
C ALA A 240 5.15 10.29 -24.83
N GLY A 241 5.58 9.18 -24.23
CA GLY A 241 6.59 9.15 -23.16
C GLY A 241 6.05 9.49 -21.77
N SER A 242 4.73 9.72 -21.61
CA SER A 242 4.09 9.84 -20.30
C SER A 242 4.11 8.51 -19.54
N PHE A 243 3.83 8.55 -18.24
CA PHE A 243 3.69 7.33 -17.46
C PHE A 243 2.55 6.44 -18.01
N LEU A 244 1.44 7.05 -18.42
CA LEU A 244 0.33 6.29 -19.03
C LEU A 244 0.74 5.65 -20.35
N ASP A 245 1.47 6.35 -21.21
CA ASP A 245 1.98 5.79 -22.48
C ASP A 245 2.88 4.58 -22.21
N TRP A 246 3.78 4.68 -21.23
CA TRP A 246 4.63 3.56 -20.81
C TRP A 246 3.82 2.37 -20.27
N ALA A 247 2.81 2.61 -19.44
CA ALA A 247 1.96 1.55 -18.92
C ALA A 247 1.18 0.83 -20.04
N GLN A 248 0.65 1.58 -21.00
CA GLN A 248 -0.08 1.01 -22.14
C GLN A 248 0.84 0.24 -23.10
N ARG A 249 2.05 0.73 -23.34
CA ARG A 249 3.07 0.03 -24.15
C ARG A 249 3.49 -1.27 -23.49
N GLU A 250 3.76 -1.24 -22.19
CA GLU A 250 4.12 -2.42 -21.42
C GLU A 250 3.01 -3.48 -21.47
N TRP A 251 1.77 -3.09 -21.20
CA TRP A 251 0.65 -4.02 -21.29
C TRP A 251 0.46 -4.61 -22.69
N THR A 252 0.66 -3.80 -23.72
CA THR A 252 0.58 -4.25 -25.11
C THR A 252 1.63 -5.31 -25.40
N TRP A 253 2.87 -5.08 -24.98
CA TRP A 253 3.95 -6.05 -25.10
C TRP A 253 3.65 -7.31 -24.30
N PHE A 254 3.30 -7.18 -23.01
CA PHE A 254 3.07 -8.31 -22.11
C PHE A 254 2.02 -9.29 -22.69
N LYS A 255 0.90 -8.78 -23.20
CA LYS A 255 -0.12 -9.58 -23.89
C LYS A 255 0.41 -10.30 -25.13
N GLY A 256 1.33 -9.68 -25.85
CA GLY A 256 1.88 -10.22 -27.10
C GLY A 256 2.89 -11.35 -26.91
N THR A 257 3.42 -11.53 -25.68
CA THR A 257 4.51 -12.49 -25.41
C THR A 257 4.03 -13.90 -25.07
N ASN A 258 2.75 -14.13 -24.83
CA ASN A 258 2.18 -15.35 -24.27
C ASN A 258 2.72 -15.69 -22.84
N LEU A 259 3.27 -14.73 -22.11
CA LEU A 259 3.61 -14.89 -20.69
C LEU A 259 2.37 -15.24 -19.85
N ILE A 260 1.19 -14.78 -20.27
CA ILE A 260 -0.10 -15.26 -19.75
C ILE A 260 -0.51 -16.47 -20.59
N THR A 261 -0.59 -17.64 -19.95
CA THR A 261 -1.02 -18.88 -20.63
C THR A 261 -2.52 -18.87 -20.96
N ALA A 262 -2.96 -19.79 -21.81
CA ALA A 262 -4.40 -19.97 -22.09
C ALA A 262 -5.22 -20.31 -20.81
N ASP A 263 -4.56 -20.78 -19.78
CA ASP A 263 -5.13 -21.09 -18.47
C ASP A 263 -5.03 -19.93 -17.47
N HIS A 264 -4.73 -18.72 -17.91
CA HIS A 264 -4.56 -17.50 -17.15
C HIS A 264 -3.50 -17.59 -16.03
N GLN A 265 -2.42 -18.32 -16.26
CA GLN A 265 -1.27 -18.34 -15.36
C GLN A 265 -0.10 -17.57 -15.96
N VAL A 266 0.62 -16.81 -15.15
CA VAL A 266 1.78 -16.02 -15.59
C VAL A 266 3.05 -16.83 -15.40
N VAL A 267 3.74 -17.11 -16.51
CA VAL A 267 5.04 -17.81 -16.56
C VAL A 267 6.16 -16.84 -16.18
N ASP A 268 7.26 -17.34 -15.61
CA ASP A 268 8.31 -16.50 -15.03
C ASP A 268 8.98 -15.54 -16.01
N GLY A 269 9.19 -15.92 -17.27
CA GLY A 269 9.79 -14.99 -18.20
C GLY A 269 10.11 -15.54 -19.59
N LEU A 270 10.83 -14.72 -20.35
CA LEU A 270 11.45 -15.06 -21.61
C LEU A 270 12.94 -15.36 -21.35
N ASP A 271 13.26 -16.61 -21.03
CA ASP A 271 14.63 -17.01 -20.63
C ASP A 271 15.60 -17.06 -21.82
N ASN A 272 15.05 -17.24 -23.02
CA ASN A 272 15.82 -17.25 -24.27
C ASN A 272 15.32 -16.17 -25.23
N LEU A 273 16.03 -15.06 -25.29
CA LEU A 273 15.67 -13.94 -26.14
C LEU A 273 15.91 -14.18 -27.66
N SER A 274 16.47 -15.34 -28.03
CA SER A 274 16.63 -15.67 -29.46
C SER A 274 15.33 -16.18 -30.10
N ASP A 275 14.44 -16.79 -29.32
CA ASP A 275 13.16 -17.30 -29.80
C ASP A 275 11.93 -16.66 -29.11
N CYS A 276 12.18 -15.83 -28.09
CA CYS A 276 11.15 -15.05 -27.37
C CYS A 276 10.00 -15.89 -26.84
N LYS A 277 10.27 -17.12 -26.42
CA LYS A 277 9.24 -18.01 -25.86
C LYS A 277 9.18 -17.95 -24.36
N PRO A 278 7.97 -17.97 -23.77
CA PRO A 278 7.81 -18.11 -22.33
C PRO A 278 8.45 -19.40 -21.81
N ALA A 279 9.14 -19.29 -20.69
CA ALA A 279 9.78 -20.40 -19.97
C ALA A 279 9.85 -20.11 -18.47
N GLY A 280 10.11 -21.15 -17.68
CA GLY A 280 10.29 -21.04 -16.25
C GLY A 280 9.05 -21.49 -15.45
N PRO A 281 9.15 -21.43 -14.12
CA PRO A 281 8.08 -21.82 -13.21
C PRO A 281 6.94 -20.81 -13.17
N ILE A 282 5.85 -21.19 -12.52
CA ILE A 282 4.74 -20.31 -12.20
C ILE A 282 4.86 -19.98 -10.72
N PHE A 283 5.19 -18.72 -10.43
CA PHE A 283 5.31 -18.20 -9.07
C PHE A 283 4.11 -17.32 -8.70
N SER A 284 3.71 -17.34 -7.43
CA SER A 284 2.56 -16.58 -6.95
C SER A 284 2.78 -15.06 -7.05
N TYR A 285 4.01 -14.56 -6.86
CA TYR A 285 4.31 -13.13 -6.94
C TYR A 285 4.15 -12.56 -8.37
N ASN A 286 4.44 -13.35 -9.42
CA ASN A 286 4.20 -12.94 -10.80
C ASN A 286 2.70 -12.74 -11.07
N GLN A 287 1.87 -13.64 -10.55
CA GLN A 287 0.41 -13.53 -10.64
C GLN A 287 -0.05 -12.25 -9.92
N GLY A 288 0.38 -12.07 -8.66
CA GLY A 288 0.00 -10.93 -7.84
C GLY A 288 0.45 -9.59 -8.43
N SER A 289 1.70 -9.49 -8.88
CA SER A 289 2.23 -8.24 -9.42
C SER A 289 1.50 -7.80 -10.69
N LEU A 290 1.20 -8.74 -11.60
CA LEU A 290 0.44 -8.43 -12.80
C LEU A 290 -1.02 -8.05 -12.46
N ILE A 291 -1.68 -8.75 -11.54
CA ILE A 291 -3.01 -8.38 -11.05
C ILE A 291 -3.02 -6.92 -10.58
N GLY A 292 -2.04 -6.52 -9.74
CA GLY A 292 -1.92 -5.14 -9.27
C GLY A 292 -1.78 -4.13 -10.41
N GLY A 293 -0.93 -4.44 -11.40
CA GLY A 293 -0.72 -3.59 -12.58
C GLY A 293 -1.98 -3.43 -13.43
N LEU A 294 -2.74 -4.50 -13.62
CA LEU A 294 -4.00 -4.46 -14.37
C LEU A 294 -5.08 -3.64 -13.66
N VAL A 295 -5.16 -3.74 -12.33
CA VAL A 295 -6.06 -2.88 -11.54
C VAL A 295 -5.69 -1.41 -11.72
N ASP A 296 -4.41 -1.05 -11.56
CA ASP A 296 -3.93 0.32 -11.69
C ASP A 296 -4.11 0.87 -13.12
N LEU A 297 -3.88 0.05 -14.15
CA LEU A 297 -4.12 0.43 -15.54
C LEU A 297 -5.62 0.61 -15.82
N SER A 298 -6.49 -0.26 -15.27
CA SER A 298 -7.95 -0.10 -15.37
C SER A 298 -8.41 1.23 -14.78
N LEU A 299 -7.94 1.57 -13.58
CA LEU A 299 -8.22 2.85 -12.93
C LEU A 299 -7.70 4.05 -13.73
N SER A 300 -6.57 3.89 -14.44
CA SER A 300 -5.95 4.94 -15.24
C SER A 300 -6.64 5.18 -16.59
N THR A 301 -7.27 4.14 -17.15
CA THR A 301 -7.87 4.16 -18.50
C THR A 301 -9.39 4.06 -18.50
N ASN A 302 -10.01 3.75 -17.37
CA ASN A 302 -11.42 3.37 -17.24
C ASN A 302 -11.81 2.13 -18.10
N ASP A 303 -10.85 1.25 -18.38
CA ASP A 303 -11.07 -0.01 -19.09
C ASP A 303 -11.31 -1.16 -18.10
N SER A 304 -12.58 -1.49 -17.87
CA SER A 304 -12.98 -2.57 -16.96
C SER A 304 -12.63 -3.98 -17.46
N THR A 305 -12.28 -4.16 -18.74
CA THR A 305 -11.87 -5.47 -19.28
C THR A 305 -10.54 -5.94 -18.69
N LEU A 306 -9.71 -4.99 -18.21
CA LEU A 306 -8.48 -5.29 -17.49
C LEU A 306 -8.76 -5.96 -16.13
N LEU A 307 -9.87 -5.62 -15.48
CA LEU A 307 -10.31 -6.29 -14.25
C LEU A 307 -10.84 -7.72 -14.52
N ASP A 308 -11.35 -7.99 -15.73
CA ASP A 308 -11.74 -9.34 -16.14
C ASP A 308 -10.52 -10.25 -16.23
N GLU A 309 -9.44 -9.78 -16.88
CA GLU A 309 -8.18 -10.53 -16.97
C GLU A 309 -7.52 -10.69 -15.59
N ALA A 310 -7.47 -9.62 -14.79
CA ALA A 310 -6.95 -9.69 -13.42
C ALA A 310 -7.73 -10.72 -12.58
N SER A 311 -9.05 -10.78 -12.72
CA SER A 311 -9.91 -11.76 -12.03
C SER A 311 -9.67 -13.18 -12.52
N ALA A 312 -9.44 -13.38 -13.83
CA ALA A 312 -9.13 -14.69 -14.39
C ALA A 312 -7.78 -15.22 -13.89
N ILE A 313 -6.74 -14.36 -13.82
CA ILE A 313 -5.44 -14.71 -13.24
C ILE A 313 -5.59 -15.05 -11.74
N ALA A 314 -6.32 -14.22 -11.00
CA ALA A 314 -6.57 -14.48 -9.58
C ALA A 314 -7.29 -15.81 -9.36
N HIS A 315 -8.33 -16.09 -10.15
CA HIS A 315 -9.09 -17.34 -10.08
C HIS A 315 -8.22 -18.56 -10.44
N ALA A 316 -7.40 -18.45 -11.49
CA ALA A 316 -6.44 -19.51 -11.84
C ALA A 316 -5.44 -19.76 -10.71
N THR A 317 -4.95 -18.72 -10.06
CA THR A 317 -4.00 -18.84 -8.95
C THR A 317 -4.63 -19.54 -7.74
N ILE A 318 -5.78 -19.07 -7.25
CA ILE A 318 -6.43 -19.65 -6.06
C ILE A 318 -6.92 -21.09 -6.26
N THR A 319 -7.07 -21.51 -7.52
CA THR A 319 -7.52 -22.87 -7.85
C THR A 319 -6.37 -23.82 -8.18
N LYS A 320 -5.30 -23.34 -8.83
CA LYS A 320 -4.22 -24.20 -9.34
C LYS A 320 -2.96 -24.18 -8.48
N MET A 321 -2.78 -23.12 -7.67
CA MET A 321 -1.62 -22.98 -6.79
C MET A 321 -2.02 -23.17 -5.32
N ALA A 322 -2.96 -24.05 -5.03
CA ALA A 322 -3.42 -24.35 -3.68
C ALA A 322 -3.34 -25.84 -3.38
N ASP A 323 -3.19 -26.16 -2.10
CA ASP A 323 -3.33 -27.51 -1.59
C ASP A 323 -4.81 -27.98 -1.64
N PRO A 324 -5.13 -29.26 -1.33
CA PRO A 324 -6.51 -29.74 -1.30
C PRO A 324 -7.44 -29.02 -0.30
N ASN A 325 -6.89 -28.28 0.67
CA ASN A 325 -7.64 -27.47 1.64
C ASN A 325 -7.80 -26.01 1.18
N GLY A 326 -7.26 -25.65 0.02
CA GLY A 326 -7.31 -24.30 -0.54
C GLY A 326 -6.21 -23.38 -0.01
N ILE A 327 -5.15 -23.90 0.62
CA ILE A 327 -4.06 -23.07 1.13
C ILE A 327 -3.01 -22.84 0.05
N LEU A 328 -2.60 -21.59 -0.13
CA LEU A 328 -1.66 -21.16 -1.17
C LEU A 328 -0.31 -21.87 -1.04
N LEU A 329 0.07 -22.56 -2.09
CA LEU A 329 1.38 -23.16 -2.27
C LEU A 329 2.29 -22.26 -3.10
N GLU A 330 3.61 -22.41 -2.92
CA GLU A 330 4.60 -21.78 -3.77
C GLU A 330 5.39 -22.85 -4.53
N ALA A 331 5.76 -22.56 -5.78
CA ALA A 331 6.66 -23.41 -6.54
C ALA A 331 8.02 -23.51 -5.83
N PRO A 332 8.69 -24.66 -5.85
CA PRO A 332 10.00 -24.80 -5.23
C PRO A 332 11.01 -23.80 -5.78
N CYS A 333 11.59 -23.01 -4.91
CA CYS A 333 12.72 -22.13 -5.22
C CYS A 333 13.72 -22.14 -4.05
N GLY A 334 14.93 -21.68 -4.24
CA GLY A 334 15.99 -21.80 -3.24
C GLY A 334 15.90 -20.74 -2.13
N GLY A 335 15.73 -21.19 -0.87
CA GLY A 335 15.92 -20.33 0.32
C GLY A 335 14.82 -19.34 0.62
N ASP A 336 15.13 -18.35 1.47
CA ASP A 336 14.19 -17.34 2.00
C ASP A 336 13.67 -16.35 0.94
N ILE A 337 14.25 -16.33 -0.25
CA ILE A 337 13.87 -15.42 -1.35
C ILE A 337 12.40 -15.57 -1.70
N CYS A 338 11.90 -16.81 -1.82
CA CYS A 338 10.53 -17.09 -2.20
C CYS A 338 9.52 -16.88 -1.08
N ALA A 339 9.99 -16.65 0.11
CA ALA A 339 9.12 -16.45 1.27
C ALA A 339 8.15 -15.29 1.10
N GLN A 340 8.57 -14.23 0.40
CA GLN A 340 7.75 -13.05 0.16
C GLN A 340 6.69 -13.25 -0.93
N PHE A 341 6.82 -14.25 -1.81
CA PHE A 341 6.01 -14.41 -3.01
C PHE A 341 4.51 -14.51 -2.72
N LYS A 342 4.14 -15.36 -1.78
CA LYS A 342 2.73 -15.53 -1.38
C LYS A 342 2.11 -14.25 -0.84
N GLY A 343 2.88 -13.47 -0.06
CA GLY A 343 2.45 -12.16 0.46
C GLY A 343 2.16 -11.16 -0.66
N VAL A 344 3.03 -11.10 -1.68
CA VAL A 344 2.82 -10.25 -2.85
C VAL A 344 1.51 -10.58 -3.56
N PHE A 345 1.21 -11.87 -3.75
CA PHE A 345 -0.08 -12.29 -4.31
C PHE A 345 -1.24 -11.84 -3.43
N MET A 346 -1.19 -12.09 -2.13
CA MET A 346 -2.29 -11.80 -1.21
C MET A 346 -2.63 -10.30 -1.14
N ARG A 347 -1.63 -9.41 -1.07
CA ARG A 347 -1.88 -7.96 -1.03
C ARG A 347 -2.48 -7.44 -2.34
N ASN A 348 -2.08 -8.00 -3.50
CA ASN A 348 -2.63 -7.62 -4.78
C ASN A 348 -4.01 -8.25 -5.05
N LEU A 349 -4.29 -9.45 -4.54
CA LEU A 349 -5.64 -10.01 -4.52
C LEU A 349 -6.60 -9.12 -3.71
N ALA A 350 -6.16 -8.62 -2.56
CA ALA A 350 -6.96 -7.67 -1.77
C ALA A 350 -7.13 -6.32 -2.47
N TYR A 351 -6.17 -5.91 -3.28
CA TYR A 351 -6.28 -4.71 -4.11
C TYR A 351 -7.30 -4.90 -5.24
N LEU A 352 -7.25 -6.04 -5.94
CA LEU A 352 -8.26 -6.43 -6.93
C LEU A 352 -9.67 -6.50 -6.30
N TYR A 353 -9.78 -7.11 -5.11
CA TYR A 353 -11.06 -7.21 -4.41
C TYR A 353 -11.70 -5.86 -4.14
N ARG A 354 -10.93 -4.81 -3.89
CA ARG A 354 -11.47 -3.45 -3.72
C ARG A 354 -12.04 -2.89 -5.02
N ALA A 355 -11.43 -3.18 -6.16
CA ALA A 355 -11.91 -2.75 -7.48
C ALA A 355 -13.05 -3.65 -8.00
N ARG A 356 -13.01 -4.94 -7.67
CA ARG A 356 -14.01 -5.95 -8.07
C ARG A 356 -14.25 -6.93 -6.92
N PRO A 357 -15.21 -6.64 -6.04
CA PRO A 357 -15.48 -7.43 -4.83
C PRO A 357 -16.22 -8.74 -5.15
N LEU A 358 -15.46 -9.80 -5.44
CA LEU A 358 -15.98 -11.15 -5.66
C LEU A 358 -15.93 -11.96 -4.35
N PRO A 359 -17.03 -12.63 -3.94
CA PRO A 359 -17.11 -13.35 -2.66
C PRO A 359 -16.05 -14.44 -2.49
N GLU A 360 -15.66 -15.11 -3.57
CA GLU A 360 -14.61 -16.15 -3.54
C GLU A 360 -13.25 -15.59 -3.13
N PHE A 361 -12.88 -14.38 -3.56
CA PHE A 361 -11.62 -13.74 -3.16
C PHE A 361 -11.62 -13.38 -1.68
N GLN A 362 -12.76 -12.88 -1.16
CA GLN A 362 -12.91 -12.61 0.27
C GLN A 362 -12.77 -13.88 1.09
N SER A 363 -13.47 -14.94 0.70
CA SER A 363 -13.45 -16.24 1.37
C SER A 363 -12.03 -16.83 1.37
N TYR A 364 -11.33 -16.71 0.24
CA TYR A 364 -9.96 -17.19 0.10
C TYR A 364 -8.98 -16.42 1.02
N MET A 365 -9.04 -15.09 1.03
CA MET A 365 -8.18 -14.28 1.91
C MET A 365 -8.45 -14.58 3.39
N ARG A 366 -9.70 -14.81 3.76
CA ARG A 366 -10.08 -15.22 5.10
C ARG A 366 -9.50 -16.60 5.46
N LEU A 367 -9.60 -17.56 4.55
CA LEU A 367 -9.07 -18.91 4.73
C LEU A 367 -7.55 -18.88 4.99
N GLN A 368 -6.77 -18.12 4.19
CA GLN A 368 -5.33 -18.00 4.39
C GLN A 368 -5.01 -17.40 5.77
N SER A 369 -5.71 -16.32 6.15
CA SER A 369 -5.54 -15.69 7.47
C SER A 369 -5.87 -16.65 8.63
N ASP A 370 -6.94 -17.43 8.51
CA ASP A 370 -7.35 -18.39 9.55
C ASP A 370 -6.34 -19.53 9.68
N GLN A 371 -5.84 -20.07 8.57
CA GLN A 371 -4.82 -21.12 8.55
C GLN A 371 -3.51 -20.63 9.20
N LEU A 372 -3.01 -19.48 8.79
CA LEU A 372 -1.82 -18.87 9.39
C LEU A 372 -1.97 -18.72 10.90
N TRP A 373 -3.10 -18.17 11.34
CA TRP A 373 -3.33 -17.88 12.75
C TRP A 373 -3.51 -19.12 13.61
N THR A 374 -4.15 -20.16 13.10
CA THR A 374 -4.50 -21.34 13.89
C THR A 374 -3.46 -22.44 13.81
N SER A 375 -2.69 -22.53 12.72
CA SER A 375 -1.84 -23.68 12.44
C SER A 375 -0.38 -23.35 12.15
N ASN A 376 -0.09 -22.20 11.55
CA ASN A 376 1.26 -21.86 11.07
C ASN A 376 1.97 -20.78 11.91
N LYS A 377 1.58 -20.59 13.17
CA LYS A 377 2.27 -19.63 14.05
C LYS A 377 2.81 -20.27 15.32
N ASN A 378 3.88 -19.69 15.86
CA ASN A 378 4.39 -20.04 17.19
C ASN A 378 3.77 -19.15 18.29
N PRO A 379 4.08 -19.42 19.60
CA PRO A 379 3.56 -18.63 20.70
C PRO A 379 4.02 -17.15 20.72
N GLN A 380 5.04 -16.78 19.93
CA GLN A 380 5.54 -15.41 19.78
C GLN A 380 4.91 -14.68 18.60
N ASP A 381 3.83 -15.23 18.02
CA ASP A 381 3.12 -14.71 16.84
C ASP A 381 4.00 -14.57 15.59
N GLN A 382 5.02 -15.43 15.47
CA GLN A 382 5.85 -15.57 14.28
C GLN A 382 5.27 -16.64 13.36
N PHE A 383 5.33 -16.43 12.05
CA PHE A 383 4.78 -17.29 11.01
C PHE A 383 5.87 -17.99 10.22
N GLY A 384 5.57 -19.25 9.80
CA GLY A 384 6.47 -20.06 9.00
C GLY A 384 6.32 -19.86 7.49
N TYR A 385 7.18 -20.54 6.72
CA TYR A 385 7.20 -20.46 5.25
C TYR A 385 6.08 -21.26 4.58
N GLU A 386 5.86 -22.49 5.00
CA GLU A 386 4.88 -23.40 4.41
C GLU A 386 3.53 -23.24 5.11
N TRP A 387 2.69 -22.35 4.59
CA TRP A 387 1.42 -21.96 5.24
C TRP A 387 0.45 -23.13 5.48
N GLU A 388 0.53 -24.18 4.65
CA GLU A 388 -0.27 -25.39 4.75
C GLU A 388 0.19 -26.33 5.88
N LYS A 389 1.36 -26.06 6.46
CA LYS A 389 1.97 -26.88 7.53
C LYS A 389 1.99 -26.15 8.87
N PRO A 390 2.23 -26.89 9.98
CA PRO A 390 2.56 -26.26 11.25
C PRO A 390 3.79 -25.37 11.13
N PHE A 391 3.93 -24.42 12.06
CA PHE A 391 5.08 -23.52 12.14
C PHE A 391 6.41 -24.29 12.08
N ASP A 392 7.31 -23.84 11.24
CA ASP A 392 8.67 -24.38 11.07
C ASP A 392 9.73 -23.40 11.58
N THR A 393 9.96 -22.32 10.85
CA THR A 393 10.94 -21.28 11.18
C THR A 393 10.44 -19.92 10.71
N ALA A 394 10.91 -18.84 11.32
CA ALA A 394 10.52 -17.48 10.97
C ALA A 394 11.74 -16.61 10.60
N THR A 395 11.56 -15.84 9.54
CA THR A 395 12.41 -14.72 9.12
C THR A 395 11.56 -13.48 8.93
N ALA A 396 12.16 -12.32 8.75
CA ALA A 396 11.40 -11.12 8.44
C ALA A 396 10.58 -11.27 7.14
N SER A 397 11.09 -12.04 6.15
CA SER A 397 10.38 -12.31 4.88
C SER A 397 9.17 -13.25 5.08
N HIS A 398 9.30 -14.31 5.89
CA HIS A 398 8.16 -15.16 6.26
C HIS A 398 7.08 -14.34 6.97
N GLN A 399 7.51 -13.51 7.92
CA GLN A 399 6.61 -12.69 8.74
C GLN A 399 5.86 -11.66 7.91
N SER A 400 6.55 -10.89 7.05
CA SER A 400 5.89 -9.89 6.20
C SER A 400 4.96 -10.54 5.17
N SER A 401 5.36 -11.67 4.60
CA SER A 401 4.49 -12.43 3.69
C SER A 401 3.19 -12.88 4.36
N ALA A 402 3.28 -13.42 5.56
CA ALA A 402 2.10 -13.80 6.34
C ALA A 402 1.25 -12.58 6.75
N LEU A 403 1.91 -11.48 7.14
CA LEU A 403 1.22 -10.23 7.45
C LEU A 403 0.45 -9.66 6.26
N ASP A 404 1.00 -9.75 5.05
CA ASP A 404 0.27 -9.36 3.83
C ASP A 404 -1.04 -10.16 3.68
N ALA A 405 -1.04 -11.46 4.03
CA ALA A 405 -2.26 -12.26 4.03
C ALA A 405 -3.24 -11.88 5.17
N LEU A 406 -2.73 -11.59 6.38
CA LEU A 406 -3.57 -11.11 7.48
C LEU A 406 -4.20 -9.75 7.14
N LEU A 407 -3.41 -8.82 6.57
CA LEU A 407 -3.87 -7.51 6.13
C LEU A 407 -4.85 -7.60 4.95
N ALA A 408 -4.66 -8.56 4.04
CA ALA A 408 -5.62 -8.85 2.98
C ALA A 408 -6.98 -9.25 3.54
N ALA A 409 -7.02 -10.10 4.58
CA ALA A 409 -8.25 -10.45 5.27
C ALA A 409 -8.88 -9.25 6.00
N VAL A 410 -8.07 -8.39 6.64
CA VAL A 410 -8.56 -7.12 7.23
C VAL A 410 -9.19 -6.24 6.15
N ARG A 411 -8.48 -6.02 5.05
CA ARG A 411 -8.91 -5.19 3.91
C ARG A 411 -10.21 -5.70 3.29
N SER A 412 -10.33 -7.00 3.12
CA SER A 412 -11.51 -7.63 2.52
C SER A 412 -12.70 -7.77 3.47
N SER A 413 -12.50 -7.64 4.79
CA SER A 413 -13.60 -7.68 5.76
C SER A 413 -14.54 -6.47 5.65
N ASN A 414 -14.09 -5.40 5.00
CA ASN A 414 -14.80 -4.14 4.82
C ASN A 414 -15.11 -3.94 3.32
N MET A 415 -16.25 -4.44 2.87
CA MET A 415 -16.68 -4.21 1.50
C MET A 415 -17.06 -2.74 1.31
N ASN A 416 -16.46 -2.05 0.32
CA ASN A 416 -16.97 -0.76 -0.13
C ASN A 416 -18.23 -0.98 -0.98
N LEU A 417 -19.38 -0.76 -0.37
CA LEU A 417 -20.69 -0.95 -1.01
C LEU A 417 -20.92 0.01 -2.18
N ALA A 418 -20.22 1.15 -2.20
CA ALA A 418 -20.33 2.14 -3.27
C ALA A 418 -19.78 1.61 -4.62
N LEU A 419 -18.86 0.64 -4.60
CA LEU A 419 -18.31 0.01 -5.80
C LEU A 419 -19.16 -1.15 -6.36
N VAL A 420 -20.27 -1.52 -5.68
CA VAL A 420 -21.08 -2.69 -6.05
C VAL A 420 -22.38 -2.24 -6.73
N GLY A 421 -22.27 -1.61 -7.89
CA GLY A 421 -23.43 -1.20 -8.68
C GLY A 421 -24.23 -0.04 -8.09
N ALA A 422 -23.63 0.75 -7.20
CA ALA A 422 -24.25 1.93 -6.64
C ALA A 422 -24.34 3.06 -7.69
N VAL A 423 -25.33 3.92 -7.52
CA VAL A 423 -25.53 5.11 -8.38
C VAL A 423 -25.34 6.36 -7.54
N ALA A 424 -24.36 7.20 -7.92
CA ALA A 424 -24.12 8.48 -7.28
C ALA A 424 -24.82 9.63 -8.03
N THR A 425 -25.43 10.53 -7.27
CA THR A 425 -26.01 11.80 -7.74
C THR A 425 -25.55 12.91 -6.82
N GLY A 426 -25.46 14.14 -7.32
CA GLY A 426 -24.97 15.25 -6.49
C GLY A 426 -25.48 16.60 -6.94
N SER A 427 -25.19 17.63 -6.16
CA SER A 427 -25.34 19.03 -6.57
C SER A 427 -24.62 19.28 -7.89
N ALA A 428 -25.02 20.31 -8.63
CA ALA A 428 -24.43 20.65 -9.92
C ALA A 428 -22.89 20.65 -9.82
N PRO A 429 -22.18 19.98 -10.74
CA PRO A 429 -20.73 19.89 -10.67
C PRO A 429 -20.07 21.22 -11.05
N CYS A 430 -18.86 21.46 -10.55
CA CYS A 430 -18.04 22.62 -10.87
C CYS A 430 -17.59 22.66 -12.36
N SER A 431 -17.56 21.49 -12.98
CA SER A 431 -17.27 21.28 -14.40
C SER A 431 -17.87 19.95 -14.87
N ALA A 432 -17.91 19.72 -16.17
CA ALA A 432 -18.36 18.43 -16.72
C ALA A 432 -17.54 17.22 -16.22
N ALA A 433 -16.27 17.44 -15.90
CA ALA A 433 -15.37 16.42 -15.35
C ALA A 433 -15.58 16.15 -13.84
N GLY A 434 -16.33 17.02 -13.12
CA GLY A 434 -16.55 16.89 -11.68
C GLY A 434 -17.83 16.11 -11.31
N ALA A 435 -18.20 15.10 -12.07
CA ALA A 435 -19.44 14.35 -11.90
C ALA A 435 -19.47 13.54 -10.59
N ALA A 436 -20.69 13.34 -10.03
CA ALA A 436 -20.89 12.60 -8.78
C ALA A 436 -20.35 11.16 -8.83
N GLY A 437 -20.43 10.50 -9.99
CA GLY A 437 -19.92 9.14 -10.17
C GLY A 437 -18.43 8.97 -9.89
N ASN A 438 -17.64 10.03 -10.09
CA ASN A 438 -16.19 10.00 -9.83
C ASN A 438 -15.85 9.85 -8.33
N ALA A 439 -16.77 10.13 -7.45
CA ALA A 439 -16.54 9.95 -6.00
C ALA A 439 -16.89 8.54 -5.49
N VAL A 440 -17.22 7.62 -6.39
CA VAL A 440 -17.56 6.22 -6.08
C VAL A 440 -16.98 5.25 -7.13
N ASP A 441 -15.92 5.65 -7.82
CA ASP A 441 -15.30 4.86 -8.88
C ASP A 441 -14.08 4.05 -8.42
N GLY A 442 -13.69 4.19 -7.15
CA GLY A 442 -12.54 3.51 -6.55
C GLY A 442 -11.20 4.17 -6.85
N SER A 443 -11.21 5.36 -7.46
CA SER A 443 -10.01 6.06 -7.91
C SER A 443 -9.77 7.37 -7.15
N VAL A 444 -8.53 7.59 -6.74
CA VAL A 444 -8.07 8.89 -6.23
C VAL A 444 -7.19 9.62 -7.25
N ARG A 445 -7.38 9.31 -8.51
CA ARG A 445 -6.67 9.96 -9.60
C ARG A 445 -6.97 11.46 -9.61
N TRP A 446 -5.97 12.29 -9.88
CA TRP A 446 -6.04 13.76 -9.84
C TRP A 446 -7.23 14.37 -10.62
N ASP A 447 -7.74 13.70 -11.64
CA ASP A 447 -8.84 14.12 -12.50
C ASP A 447 -10.16 13.38 -12.20
N SER A 448 -10.20 12.43 -11.24
CA SER A 448 -11.40 11.72 -10.83
C SER A 448 -11.87 12.19 -9.45
N LYS A 449 -12.83 13.11 -9.43
CA LYS A 449 -13.48 13.60 -8.20
C LYS A 449 -14.86 14.16 -8.50
N TRP A 450 -15.72 14.15 -7.52
CA TRP A 450 -16.86 15.05 -7.48
C TRP A 450 -16.41 16.42 -6.98
N CYS A 451 -16.76 17.46 -7.73
CA CYS A 451 -16.53 18.85 -7.37
C CYS A 451 -17.85 19.60 -7.46
N SER A 452 -18.32 20.21 -6.36
CA SER A 452 -19.58 20.97 -6.36
C SER A 452 -19.45 22.31 -7.08
N GLY A 453 -20.55 22.79 -7.68
CA GLY A 453 -20.60 24.07 -8.38
C GLY A 453 -20.69 25.32 -7.48
N GLY A 454 -20.64 25.17 -6.16
CA GLY A 454 -20.78 26.28 -5.21
C GLY A 454 -20.31 25.96 -3.81
N ALA A 455 -20.27 26.99 -2.96
CA ALA A 455 -19.75 26.92 -1.60
C ALA A 455 -20.81 26.62 -0.51
N GLY A 456 -22.09 26.80 -0.85
CA GLY A 456 -23.19 26.60 0.11
C GLY A 456 -23.49 25.13 0.35
N ASP A 457 -24.69 24.86 0.83
CA ASP A 457 -25.16 23.48 1.04
C ASP A 457 -25.04 22.64 -0.22
N GLN A 458 -24.17 21.63 -0.17
CA GLN A 458 -23.91 20.72 -1.28
C GLN A 458 -24.21 19.29 -0.87
N MET A 459 -24.68 18.50 -1.81
CA MET A 459 -25.09 17.10 -1.58
C MET A 459 -24.40 16.19 -2.56
N LEU A 460 -23.89 15.06 -2.04
CA LEU A 460 -23.45 13.91 -2.84
C LEU A 460 -24.17 12.68 -2.27
N SER A 461 -25.08 12.10 -3.03
CA SER A 461 -25.95 10.99 -2.60
C SER A 461 -25.60 9.72 -3.37
N VAL A 462 -25.60 8.59 -2.68
CA VAL A 462 -25.32 7.25 -3.22
C VAL A 462 -26.52 6.34 -2.94
N ASP A 463 -27.10 5.76 -3.98
CA ASP A 463 -28.09 4.69 -3.92
C ASP A 463 -27.38 3.34 -4.04
N LEU A 464 -27.43 2.52 -3.01
CA LEU A 464 -26.83 1.18 -2.97
C LEU A 464 -27.69 0.10 -3.66
N GLY A 465 -28.76 0.50 -4.34
CA GLY A 465 -29.70 -0.39 -5.04
C GLY A 465 -30.65 -1.17 -4.13
N SER A 466 -30.22 -1.51 -2.93
CA SER A 466 -31.03 -2.21 -1.90
C SER A 466 -30.55 -1.84 -0.51
N ALA A 467 -31.37 -2.15 0.51
CA ALA A 467 -30.97 -1.95 1.89
C ALA A 467 -29.76 -2.82 2.23
N ARG A 468 -28.71 -2.21 2.78
CA ARG A 468 -27.45 -2.83 3.18
C ARG A 468 -27.16 -2.55 4.64
N LYS A 469 -26.38 -3.43 5.27
CA LYS A 469 -25.88 -3.20 6.63
C LYS A 469 -24.60 -2.37 6.55
N ILE A 470 -24.73 -1.07 6.83
CA ILE A 470 -23.61 -0.12 6.83
C ILE A 470 -22.94 -0.13 8.21
N VAL A 471 -21.61 -0.09 8.24
CA VAL A 471 -20.80 -0.11 9.46
C VAL A 471 -19.83 1.08 9.54
N GLY A 472 -19.72 1.89 8.49
CA GLY A 472 -18.87 3.09 8.50
C GLY A 472 -18.68 3.70 7.13
N PHE A 473 -17.94 4.80 7.11
CA PHE A 473 -17.67 5.61 5.93
C PHE A 473 -16.21 6.06 5.92
N ARG A 474 -15.68 6.29 4.73
CA ARG A 474 -14.41 7.00 4.51
C ARG A 474 -14.60 8.03 3.42
N LEU A 475 -14.07 9.22 3.66
CA LEU A 475 -14.02 10.27 2.65
C LEU A 475 -12.57 10.58 2.31
N GLN A 476 -12.30 10.70 1.03
CA GLN A 476 -11.03 11.17 0.51
C GLN A 476 -11.26 12.56 -0.09
N HIS A 477 -10.73 13.57 0.61
CA HIS A 477 -10.93 14.98 0.29
C HIS A 477 -9.89 15.48 -0.75
N ALA A 478 -9.84 16.77 -1.01
CA ALA A 478 -8.97 17.40 -2.00
C ALA A 478 -7.49 16.98 -1.88
N GLY A 479 -6.93 17.01 -0.67
CA GLY A 479 -5.54 16.65 -0.44
C GLY A 479 -5.23 15.18 -0.76
N ALA A 480 -6.19 14.27 -0.59
CA ALA A 480 -6.02 12.86 -0.94
C ALA A 480 -5.77 12.64 -2.44
N GLY A 481 -6.29 13.52 -3.29
CA GLY A 481 -6.05 13.52 -4.74
C GLY A 481 -4.89 14.42 -5.18
N GLY A 482 -4.06 14.90 -4.25
CA GLY A 482 -2.90 15.74 -4.53
C GLY A 482 -3.20 17.23 -4.71
N GLU A 483 -4.42 17.70 -4.38
CA GLU A 483 -4.75 19.12 -4.35
C GLU A 483 -4.30 19.76 -3.02
N ASN A 484 -4.42 21.08 -2.92
CA ASN A 484 -4.12 21.78 -1.67
C ASN A 484 -5.06 21.34 -0.54
N SER A 485 -4.51 20.89 0.59
CA SER A 485 -5.28 20.46 1.77
C SER A 485 -6.17 21.56 2.37
N ALA A 486 -5.90 22.85 2.08
CA ALA A 486 -6.82 23.94 2.42
C ALA A 486 -8.17 23.85 1.68
N TRP A 487 -8.27 23.04 0.63
CA TRP A 487 -9.49 22.75 -0.12
C TRP A 487 -10.23 21.50 0.37
N ASN A 488 -9.76 20.86 1.44
CA ASN A 488 -10.47 19.75 2.06
C ASN A 488 -11.85 20.20 2.56
N THR A 489 -12.85 19.35 2.34
CA THR A 489 -14.22 19.61 2.82
C THR A 489 -14.21 19.73 4.33
N ARG A 490 -14.67 20.89 4.84
CA ARG A 490 -14.46 21.29 6.23
C ARG A 490 -15.56 20.84 7.18
N ASP A 491 -16.81 21.23 6.89
CA ASP A 491 -17.94 20.93 7.76
C ASP A 491 -18.97 20.16 6.96
N PHE A 492 -19.33 18.97 7.46
CA PHE A 492 -20.23 18.07 6.75
C PHE A 492 -20.95 17.09 7.67
N GLU A 493 -22.06 16.57 7.18
CA GLU A 493 -22.74 15.40 7.76
C GLU A 493 -22.76 14.26 6.76
N ILE A 494 -22.65 13.03 7.25
CA ILE A 494 -23.04 11.84 6.49
C ILE A 494 -24.38 11.39 7.03
N GLN A 495 -25.35 11.31 6.15
CA GLN A 495 -26.72 10.96 6.49
C GLN A 495 -27.12 9.68 5.76
N THR A 496 -28.03 8.90 6.36
CA THR A 496 -28.53 7.65 5.78
C THR A 496 -30.05 7.67 5.66
N SER A 497 -30.56 6.90 4.72
CA SER A 497 -32.00 6.76 4.48
C SER A 497 -32.36 5.37 3.96
N THR A 498 -33.56 4.90 4.25
CA THR A 498 -34.11 3.67 3.69
C THR A 498 -34.94 3.92 2.42
N ASP A 499 -35.48 5.14 2.25
CA ASP A 499 -36.43 5.51 1.19
C ASP A 499 -35.93 6.66 0.28
N GLY A 500 -34.79 7.26 0.61
CA GLY A 500 -34.22 8.41 -0.11
C GLY A 500 -34.96 9.74 0.17
N GLN A 501 -35.89 9.76 1.09
CA GLN A 501 -36.71 10.93 1.43
C GLN A 501 -36.46 11.41 2.86
N ALA A 502 -36.62 10.51 3.84
CA ALA A 502 -36.32 10.78 5.23
C ALA A 502 -34.83 10.46 5.53
N TRP A 503 -34.10 11.44 5.99
CA TRP A 503 -32.65 11.32 6.24
C TRP A 503 -32.36 11.47 7.73
N SER A 504 -31.47 10.60 8.21
CA SER A 504 -30.98 10.63 9.60
C SER A 504 -29.47 10.82 9.59
N PRO A 505 -28.90 11.72 10.42
CA PRO A 505 -27.47 11.89 10.52
C PRO A 505 -26.84 10.64 11.16
N ALA A 506 -25.80 10.12 10.51
CA ALA A 506 -24.96 9.04 11.01
C ALA A 506 -23.61 9.56 11.51
N VAL A 507 -23.12 10.65 10.90
CA VAL A 507 -21.84 11.30 11.24
C VAL A 507 -22.01 12.80 11.09
N SER A 508 -21.42 13.58 12.01
CA SER A 508 -21.30 15.05 11.90
C SER A 508 -19.86 15.46 12.17
N VAL A 509 -19.29 16.26 11.28
CA VAL A 509 -17.89 16.73 11.34
C VAL A 509 -17.85 18.23 11.17
N THR A 510 -17.04 18.90 12.01
CA THR A 510 -16.76 20.32 11.91
C THR A 510 -15.27 20.57 11.97
N GLY A 511 -14.77 21.54 11.19
CA GLY A 511 -13.37 21.94 11.21
C GLY A 511 -12.39 20.90 10.67
N ASN A 512 -12.82 20.04 9.73
CA ASN A 512 -11.92 19.06 9.15
C ASN A 512 -10.78 19.74 8.39
N THR A 513 -9.56 19.25 8.61
CA THR A 513 -8.33 19.63 7.89
C THR A 513 -7.61 18.40 7.31
N SER A 514 -8.09 17.19 7.61
CA SER A 514 -7.46 15.95 7.15
C SER A 514 -7.82 15.65 5.69
N ASP A 515 -6.86 15.11 4.95
CA ASP A 515 -7.04 14.69 3.56
C ASP A 515 -7.93 13.46 3.45
N ILE A 516 -7.91 12.60 4.46
CA ILE A 516 -8.76 11.41 4.56
C ILE A 516 -9.43 11.39 5.93
N THR A 517 -10.75 11.18 5.94
CA THR A 517 -11.51 10.98 7.18
C THR A 517 -12.19 9.62 7.18
N THR A 518 -12.19 8.95 8.34
CA THR A 518 -12.80 7.63 8.51
C THR A 518 -13.78 7.66 9.69
N HIS A 519 -15.00 7.21 9.47
CA HIS A 519 -16.11 7.36 10.40
C HIS A 519 -16.75 5.99 10.68
N PRO A 520 -16.34 5.27 11.72
CA PRO A 520 -17.03 4.08 12.17
C PRO A 520 -18.39 4.44 12.79
N ILE A 521 -19.40 3.63 12.53
CA ILE A 521 -20.71 3.79 13.14
C ILE A 521 -21.22 2.47 13.73
N ALA A 522 -22.17 2.53 14.64
CA ALA A 522 -22.94 1.36 15.02
C ALA A 522 -23.66 0.82 13.76
N PRO A 523 -23.63 -0.52 13.53
CA PRO A 523 -24.25 -1.08 12.33
C PRO A 523 -25.71 -0.67 12.17
N LEU A 524 -26.05 -0.09 11.02
CA LEU A 524 -27.42 0.30 10.67
C LEU A 524 -27.79 -0.23 9.28
N SER A 525 -29.10 -0.35 9.02
CA SER A 525 -29.61 -0.75 7.71
C SER A 525 -30.08 0.48 6.95
N ALA A 526 -29.51 0.72 5.75
CA ALA A 526 -29.95 1.79 4.85
C ALA A 526 -29.73 1.39 3.39
N ARG A 527 -30.51 1.96 2.49
CA ARG A 527 -30.29 1.86 1.04
C ARG A 527 -29.52 3.06 0.50
N TYR A 528 -29.70 4.22 1.12
CA TYR A 528 -29.09 5.46 0.67
C TYR A 528 -28.12 6.00 1.72
N ALA A 529 -27.01 6.55 1.26
CA ALA A 529 -26.14 7.38 2.06
C ALA A 529 -25.90 8.70 1.30
N ARG A 530 -25.79 9.81 2.04
CA ARG A 530 -25.41 11.08 1.42
C ARG A 530 -24.43 11.86 2.28
N LEU A 531 -23.50 12.51 1.61
CA LEU A 531 -22.68 13.55 2.18
C LEU A 531 -23.42 14.89 2.01
N HIS A 532 -23.71 15.55 3.11
CA HIS A 532 -24.27 16.90 3.17
C HIS A 532 -23.15 17.83 3.62
N VAL A 533 -22.64 18.67 2.72
CA VAL A 533 -21.56 19.60 2.98
C VAL A 533 -22.15 20.97 3.32
N THR A 534 -21.84 21.47 4.52
CA THR A 534 -22.29 22.79 5.01
C THR A 534 -21.21 23.86 4.86
N THR A 535 -19.92 23.46 4.90
CA THR A 535 -18.77 24.33 4.60
C THR A 535 -17.79 23.59 3.71
N ALA A 536 -17.68 24.04 2.46
CA ALA A 536 -16.95 23.31 1.42
C ALA A 536 -15.44 23.22 1.69
N GLN A 537 -14.82 24.27 2.22
CA GLN A 537 -13.37 24.34 2.46
C GLN A 537 -12.98 25.48 3.42
N THR A 538 -11.71 25.49 3.84
CA THR A 538 -11.14 26.58 4.67
C THR A 538 -10.57 27.72 3.84
N GLY A 539 -10.15 27.47 2.59
CA GLY A 539 -9.61 28.45 1.67
C GLY A 539 -10.68 29.41 1.14
N THR A 540 -10.26 30.55 0.60
CA THR A 540 -11.13 31.57 0.01
C THR A 540 -11.28 31.45 -1.50
N ASP A 541 -10.41 30.68 -2.14
CA ASP A 541 -10.35 30.52 -3.59
C ASP A 541 -11.10 29.26 -4.04
N PHE A 542 -11.86 29.36 -5.12
CA PHE A 542 -12.59 28.24 -5.74
C PHE A 542 -13.47 27.45 -4.74
N LEU A 543 -14.39 28.16 -4.08
CA LEU A 543 -15.29 27.61 -3.07
C LEU A 543 -16.15 26.46 -3.63
N ALA A 544 -15.67 25.25 -3.48
CA ALA A 544 -16.34 24.01 -3.92
C ALA A 544 -15.98 22.85 -2.97
N ALA A 545 -16.93 21.97 -2.71
CA ALA A 545 -16.59 20.68 -2.11
C ALA A 545 -15.87 19.81 -3.14
N ARG A 546 -14.82 19.12 -2.71
CA ARG A 546 -14.03 18.20 -3.53
C ARG A 546 -13.90 16.87 -2.81
N ILE A 547 -14.50 15.85 -3.39
CA ILE A 547 -14.47 14.48 -2.87
C ILE A 547 -13.94 13.57 -3.98
N TYR A 548 -12.80 12.97 -3.71
CA TYR A 548 -12.19 11.97 -4.59
C TYR A 548 -12.85 10.62 -4.41
N GLU A 549 -13.14 10.23 -3.15
CA GLU A 549 -13.87 9.00 -2.87
C GLU A 549 -14.80 9.16 -1.67
N PHE A 550 -16.02 8.64 -1.81
CA PHE A 550 -16.98 8.43 -0.76
C PHE A 550 -17.22 6.94 -0.59
N GLU A 551 -16.40 6.29 0.21
CA GLU A 551 -16.48 4.87 0.50
C GLU A 551 -17.54 4.61 1.58
N ILE A 552 -18.41 3.64 1.33
CA ILE A 552 -19.49 3.22 2.24
C ILE A 552 -19.23 1.77 2.61
N PHE A 553 -18.84 1.50 3.84
CA PHE A 553 -18.45 0.17 4.27
C PHE A 553 -19.63 -0.60 4.87
N GLY A 554 -19.77 -1.84 4.40
CA GLY A 554 -20.71 -2.80 4.91
C GLY A 554 -20.09 -4.15 5.20
N VAL A 555 -20.76 -4.96 6.02
CA VAL A 555 -20.46 -6.39 6.15
C VAL A 555 -21.10 -7.13 4.99
N GLY A 556 -20.38 -8.09 4.43
CA GLY A 556 -20.72 -8.82 3.21
C GLY A 556 -22.17 -9.33 3.15
N LEU A 557 -22.59 -9.63 1.91
CA LEU A 557 -23.93 -10.12 1.56
C LEU A 557 -24.28 -11.40 2.30
#